data_74f7d4a9960217b4120cda25f75d16ca
#
_entry.id   74f7d4a9960217b4120cda25f75d16ca
#
_cell.length_a   1.000
_cell.length_b   1.000
_cell.length_c   1.000
_cell.angle_alpha   90.00
_cell.angle_beta   90.00
_cell.angle_gamma   90.00
#
_symmetry.space_group_name_H-M   'P 1'
#
loop_
_entity.id
_entity.type
_entity.pdbx_description
1 polymer ?
#
loop_
_entity_poly.entity_id
_entity_poly.type
_entity_poly.pdbx_seq_one_letter_code
_entity_poly.pdbx_strand_id
1 'polypeptide(L)'
;MAALLALAMAGAAVPAAAQNAGPPAALPQVSPGALLLAKQIVQIKHVDDVFKPIVAGVVQKTRDMFLQTNFMYQKDIDEAAVSVSRQFAPRLSEVIDAAAHYYASHFTEQELRDLLTFYQSPLGQKALVEEPKVLDQSMVYAGSWAENLSQEIIQAMRVELKKRGHDM
;
A
#
# COMPACT_ATOMS: atom_id res chain seq x y z
N MET A 1 54.53 27.04 -28.59
CA MET A 1 54.21 25.75 -27.99
C MET A 1 53.33 26.01 -26.77
N ALA A 2 52.02 25.89 -26.92
CA ALA A 2 51.04 26.10 -25.85
C ALA A 2 50.31 24.79 -25.65
N ALA A 3 50.49 24.16 -24.47
CA ALA A 3 49.82 22.95 -24.09
C ALA A 3 48.51 23.28 -23.38
N LEU A 4 47.38 22.93 -24.00
CA LEU A 4 46.03 23.02 -23.42
C LEU A 4 45.80 21.78 -22.53
N LEU A 5 45.66 21.99 -21.21
CA LEU A 5 45.14 21.00 -20.28
C LEU A 5 43.62 20.95 -20.39
N ALA A 6 43.08 19.83 -20.88
CA ALA A 6 41.65 19.57 -20.84
C ALA A 6 41.30 18.97 -19.45
N LEU A 7 40.49 19.71 -18.67
CA LEU A 7 39.95 19.28 -17.39
C LEU A 7 38.67 18.45 -17.66
N ALA A 8 38.80 17.13 -17.48
CA ALA A 8 37.64 16.21 -17.59
C ALA A 8 36.73 16.36 -16.35
N MET A 9 35.56 16.92 -16.51
CA MET A 9 34.47 16.92 -15.52
C MET A 9 33.90 15.51 -15.44
N ALA A 10 34.19 14.78 -14.36
CA ALA A 10 33.53 13.54 -14.03
C ALA A 10 32.10 13.84 -13.56
N GLY A 11 31.14 13.64 -14.45
CA GLY A 11 29.73 13.70 -14.10
C GLY A 11 29.39 12.55 -13.15
N ALA A 12 28.95 12.85 -11.93
CA ALA A 12 28.40 11.90 -11.01
C ALA A 12 27.13 11.28 -11.59
N ALA A 13 27.18 10.01 -11.94
CA ALA A 13 26.02 9.26 -12.40
C ALA A 13 25.02 9.11 -11.24
N VAL A 14 23.87 9.75 -11.34
CA VAL A 14 22.71 9.53 -10.46
C VAL A 14 22.25 8.09 -10.66
N PRO A 15 22.07 7.27 -9.61
CA PRO A 15 21.63 5.89 -9.78
C PRO A 15 20.27 5.82 -10.48
N ALA A 16 20.21 5.02 -11.54
CA ALA A 16 19.06 4.87 -12.44
C ALA A 16 17.80 4.21 -11.80
N ALA A 17 17.79 3.99 -10.48
CA ALA A 17 16.67 3.34 -9.79
C ALA A 17 15.41 4.21 -9.62
N ALA A 18 15.47 5.52 -9.89
CA ALA A 18 14.32 6.42 -9.76
C ALA A 18 13.52 6.61 -11.07
N GLN A 19 13.94 5.98 -12.18
CA GLN A 19 13.38 6.28 -13.52
C GLN A 19 12.33 5.29 -14.03
N ASN A 20 11.92 4.26 -13.25
CA ASN A 20 11.01 3.21 -13.72
C ASN A 20 9.59 3.25 -13.15
N ALA A 21 9.16 4.32 -12.51
CA ALA A 21 7.75 4.52 -12.24
C ALA A 21 7.11 5.13 -13.50
N GLY A 22 6.59 4.28 -14.39
CA GLY A 22 5.74 4.73 -15.49
C GLY A 22 4.53 5.52 -14.95
N PRO A 23 3.85 6.31 -15.80
CA PRO A 23 2.64 7.02 -15.36
C PRO A 23 1.63 6.01 -14.81
N PRO A 24 0.80 6.42 -13.82
CA PRO A 24 -0.28 5.55 -13.33
C PRO A 24 -1.10 5.00 -14.48
N ALA A 25 -1.55 3.74 -14.38
CA ALA A 25 -2.41 3.14 -15.39
C ALA A 25 -3.64 4.02 -15.62
N ALA A 26 -4.08 4.14 -16.89
CA ALA A 26 -5.27 4.90 -17.23
C ALA A 26 -6.50 4.31 -16.49
N LEU A 27 -7.33 5.18 -15.91
CA LEU A 27 -8.53 4.75 -15.22
C LEU A 27 -9.58 4.23 -16.22
N PRO A 28 -10.39 3.22 -15.82
CA PRO A 28 -11.48 2.71 -16.65
C PRO A 28 -12.46 3.81 -17.06
N GLN A 29 -12.92 3.76 -18.31
CA GLN A 29 -14.03 4.61 -18.77
C GLN A 29 -15.34 4.06 -18.22
N VAL A 30 -16.08 4.87 -17.50
CA VAL A 30 -17.32 4.49 -16.81
C VAL A 30 -18.40 5.55 -17.03
N SER A 31 -19.68 5.17 -16.86
CA SER A 31 -20.77 6.14 -16.95
C SER A 31 -20.70 7.14 -15.78
N PRO A 32 -21.10 8.40 -16.00
CA PRO A 32 -21.18 9.38 -14.90
C PRO A 32 -22.09 8.94 -13.75
N GLY A 33 -23.18 8.22 -14.06
CA GLY A 33 -24.10 7.68 -13.05
C GLY A 33 -23.46 6.61 -12.17
N ALA A 34 -22.75 5.64 -12.78
CA ALA A 34 -22.00 4.62 -12.06
C ALA A 34 -20.90 5.25 -11.19
N LEU A 35 -20.18 6.22 -11.72
CA LEU A 35 -19.11 6.89 -10.97
C LEU A 35 -19.63 7.64 -9.74
N LEU A 36 -20.79 8.31 -9.87
CA LEU A 36 -21.41 9.01 -8.74
C LEU A 36 -21.79 8.06 -7.60
N LEU A 37 -22.41 6.93 -7.94
CA LEU A 37 -22.80 5.88 -6.98
C LEU A 37 -21.56 5.25 -6.34
N ALA A 38 -20.54 4.95 -7.15
CA ALA A 38 -19.29 4.38 -6.67
C ALA A 38 -18.57 5.32 -5.69
N LYS A 39 -18.54 6.63 -5.94
CA LYS A 39 -17.98 7.62 -5.00
C LYS A 39 -18.68 7.59 -3.65
N GLN A 40 -20.01 7.45 -3.62
CA GLN A 40 -20.76 7.32 -2.37
C GLN A 40 -20.42 6.02 -1.62
N ILE A 41 -20.24 4.90 -2.35
CA ILE A 41 -19.84 3.62 -1.74
C ILE A 41 -18.43 3.74 -1.14
N VAL A 42 -17.47 4.30 -1.88
CA VAL A 42 -16.10 4.52 -1.42
C VAL A 42 -16.07 5.37 -0.15
N GLN A 43 -16.90 6.41 -0.10
CA GLN A 43 -17.05 7.28 1.08
C GLN A 43 -17.65 6.53 2.28
N ILE A 44 -18.75 5.79 2.10
CA ILE A 44 -19.41 5.07 3.21
C ILE A 44 -18.55 3.92 3.76
N LYS A 45 -17.69 3.35 2.92
CA LYS A 45 -16.73 2.31 3.29
C LYS A 45 -15.45 2.87 3.93
N HIS A 46 -15.32 4.19 4.06
CA HIS A 46 -14.12 4.85 4.58
C HIS A 46 -12.83 4.36 3.91
N VAL A 47 -12.85 4.20 2.59
CA VAL A 47 -11.71 3.69 1.81
C VAL A 47 -10.47 4.60 1.97
N ASP A 48 -10.67 5.88 2.25
CA ASP A 48 -9.62 6.84 2.58
C ASP A 48 -8.78 6.40 3.79
N ASP A 49 -9.36 5.81 4.83
CA ASP A 49 -8.65 5.35 6.02
C ASP A 49 -7.62 4.26 5.69
N VAL A 50 -7.92 3.41 4.71
CA VAL A 50 -7.00 2.36 4.24
C VAL A 50 -5.78 2.97 3.55
N PHE A 51 -5.94 4.09 2.85
CA PHE A 51 -4.89 4.70 2.05
C PHE A 51 -4.15 5.85 2.75
N LYS A 52 -4.70 6.41 3.84
CA LYS A 52 -4.06 7.48 4.63
C LYS A 52 -2.58 7.22 4.96
N PRO A 53 -2.16 6.00 5.35
CA PRO A 53 -0.76 5.73 5.68
C PRO A 53 0.20 5.80 4.49
N ILE A 54 -0.28 5.74 3.24
CA ILE A 54 0.58 5.65 2.05
C ILE A 54 1.46 6.89 1.91
N VAL A 55 0.89 8.08 1.98
CA VAL A 55 1.66 9.33 1.83
C VAL A 55 2.72 9.44 2.92
N ALA A 56 2.33 9.18 4.17
CA ALA A 56 3.26 9.19 5.30
C ALA A 56 4.38 8.16 5.13
N GLY A 57 4.05 6.93 4.67
CA GLY A 57 5.02 5.87 4.42
C GLY A 57 6.03 6.23 3.31
N VAL A 58 5.57 6.85 2.22
CA VAL A 58 6.45 7.31 1.14
C VAL A 58 7.37 8.43 1.64
N VAL A 59 6.84 9.38 2.39
CA VAL A 59 7.63 10.48 2.97
C VAL A 59 8.67 9.92 3.96
N GLN A 60 8.28 8.99 4.83
CA GLN A 60 9.20 8.36 5.78
C GLN A 60 10.33 7.61 5.06
N LYS A 61 10.01 6.80 4.06
CA LYS A 61 11.02 6.10 3.26
C LYS A 61 11.99 7.06 2.57
N THR A 62 11.47 8.16 2.03
CA THR A 62 12.29 9.20 1.39
C THR A 62 13.18 9.93 2.39
N ARG A 63 12.63 10.28 3.57
CA ARG A 63 13.38 10.85 4.68
C ARG A 63 14.56 9.95 5.08
N ASP A 64 14.30 8.65 5.28
CA ASP A 64 15.33 7.70 5.69
C ASP A 64 16.43 7.56 4.63
N MET A 65 16.07 7.63 3.35
CA MET A 65 17.02 7.65 2.24
C MET A 65 17.94 8.89 2.31
N PHE A 66 17.39 10.08 2.59
CA PHE A 66 18.19 11.29 2.75
C PHE A 66 19.13 11.22 3.96
N LEU A 67 18.68 10.63 5.07
CA LEU A 67 19.48 10.49 6.29
C LEU A 67 20.69 9.56 6.12
N GLN A 68 20.62 8.55 5.23
CA GLN A 68 21.74 7.63 5.01
C GLN A 68 23.02 8.35 4.58
N THR A 69 22.92 9.45 3.85
CA THR A 69 24.08 10.18 3.33
C THR A 69 24.24 11.58 3.93
N ASN A 70 23.25 12.07 4.69
CA ASN A 70 23.22 13.44 5.19
C ASN A 70 22.83 13.52 6.68
N PHE A 71 23.33 12.61 7.49
CA PHE A 71 22.94 12.50 8.91
C PHE A 71 23.14 13.81 9.71
N MET A 72 24.14 14.61 9.36
CA MET A 72 24.40 15.89 10.00
C MET A 72 23.27 16.91 9.83
N TYR A 73 22.37 16.72 8.86
CA TYR A 73 21.22 17.57 8.61
C TYR A 73 19.89 16.96 9.10
N GLN A 74 19.95 16.01 10.02
CA GLN A 74 18.78 15.26 10.50
C GLN A 74 17.60 16.16 10.84
N LYS A 75 17.84 17.23 11.61
CA LYS A 75 16.77 18.16 12.03
C LYS A 75 16.07 18.80 10.83
N ASP A 76 16.84 19.31 9.87
CA ASP A 76 16.28 19.98 8.69
C ASP A 76 15.54 18.98 7.78
N ILE A 77 16.04 17.76 7.68
CA ILE A 77 15.39 16.66 6.94
C ILE A 77 14.06 16.28 7.60
N ASP A 78 14.00 16.21 8.93
CA ASP A 78 12.78 15.93 9.68
C ASP A 78 11.72 17.01 9.48
N GLU A 79 12.10 18.29 9.57
CA GLU A 79 11.21 19.42 9.34
C GLU A 79 10.72 19.48 7.89
N ALA A 80 11.61 19.20 6.93
CA ALA A 80 11.25 19.10 5.52
C ALA A 80 10.26 17.95 5.27
N ALA A 81 10.45 16.78 5.88
CA ALA A 81 9.55 15.64 5.77
C ALA A 81 8.12 15.98 6.25
N VAL A 82 7.99 16.70 7.38
CA VAL A 82 6.69 17.17 7.88
C VAL A 82 6.02 18.14 6.90
N SER A 83 6.78 19.08 6.35
CA SER A 83 6.26 20.05 5.37
C SER A 83 5.80 19.36 4.09
N VAL A 84 6.62 18.47 3.54
CA VAL A 84 6.32 17.68 2.33
C VAL A 84 5.11 16.78 2.56
N SER A 85 4.99 16.13 3.71
CA SER A 85 3.83 15.31 4.04
C SER A 85 2.52 16.11 3.95
N ARG A 86 2.49 17.33 4.49
CA ARG A 86 1.31 18.21 4.41
C ARG A 86 1.00 18.63 2.97
N GLN A 87 2.04 18.93 2.20
CA GLN A 87 1.91 19.34 0.79
C GLN A 87 1.32 18.24 -0.08
N PHE A 88 1.70 16.97 0.15
CA PHE A 88 1.31 15.84 -0.67
C PHE A 88 0.07 15.07 -0.13
N ALA A 89 -0.36 15.31 1.11
CA ALA A 89 -1.54 14.68 1.68
C ALA A 89 -2.81 14.83 0.80
N PRO A 90 -3.12 15.98 0.17
CA PRO A 90 -4.30 16.12 -0.69
C PRO A 90 -4.28 15.19 -1.92
N ARG A 91 -3.12 14.74 -2.37
CA ARG A 91 -3.02 13.80 -3.51
C ARG A 91 -3.61 12.42 -3.22
N LEU A 92 -3.90 12.11 -1.97
CA LEU A 92 -4.63 10.89 -1.62
C LEU A 92 -5.98 10.80 -2.35
N SER A 93 -6.60 11.94 -2.68
CA SER A 93 -7.82 11.97 -3.49
C SER A 93 -7.69 11.27 -4.85
N GLU A 94 -6.49 11.25 -5.44
CA GLU A 94 -6.24 10.55 -6.71
C GLU A 94 -6.46 9.04 -6.58
N VAL A 95 -6.07 8.45 -5.45
CA VAL A 95 -6.25 7.02 -5.16
C VAL A 95 -7.71 6.72 -4.83
N ILE A 96 -8.38 7.62 -4.09
CA ILE A 96 -9.80 7.49 -3.75
C ILE A 96 -10.66 7.57 -5.02
N ASP A 97 -10.36 8.51 -5.94
CA ASP A 97 -11.03 8.61 -7.22
C ASP A 97 -10.79 7.36 -8.09
N ALA A 98 -9.58 6.82 -8.10
CA ALA A 98 -9.28 5.56 -8.78
C ALA A 98 -10.10 4.40 -8.21
N ALA A 99 -10.25 4.28 -6.90
CA ALA A 99 -11.09 3.28 -6.27
C ALA A 99 -12.55 3.39 -6.73
N ALA A 100 -13.09 4.62 -6.84
CA ALA A 100 -14.43 4.84 -7.35
C ALA A 100 -14.57 4.41 -8.83
N HIS A 101 -13.57 4.69 -9.68
CA HIS A 101 -13.56 4.23 -11.06
C HIS A 101 -13.55 2.69 -11.15
N TYR A 102 -12.78 2.00 -10.30
CA TYR A 102 -12.79 0.53 -10.26
C TYR A 102 -14.12 -0.02 -9.79
N TYR A 103 -14.76 0.53 -8.75
CA TYR A 103 -16.11 0.14 -8.39
C TYR A 103 -17.08 0.31 -9.56
N ALA A 104 -17.06 1.47 -10.23
CA ALA A 104 -17.94 1.75 -11.36
C ALA A 104 -17.66 0.87 -12.59
N SER A 105 -16.47 0.28 -12.70
CA SER A 105 -16.12 -0.64 -13.80
C SER A 105 -16.49 -2.09 -13.53
N HIS A 106 -16.62 -2.48 -12.25
CA HIS A 106 -16.93 -3.85 -11.86
C HIS A 106 -18.41 -4.11 -11.59
N PHE A 107 -19.20 -3.06 -11.34
CA PHE A 107 -20.62 -3.15 -11.00
C PHE A 107 -21.46 -2.30 -11.95
N THR A 108 -22.63 -2.81 -12.31
CA THR A 108 -23.64 -2.03 -13.04
C THR A 108 -24.21 -0.93 -12.14
N GLU A 109 -24.86 0.08 -12.73
CA GLU A 109 -25.50 1.14 -11.94
C GLU A 109 -26.56 0.60 -10.96
N GLN A 110 -27.28 -0.48 -11.35
CA GLN A 110 -28.28 -1.08 -10.47
C GLN A 110 -27.61 -1.77 -9.28
N GLU A 111 -26.56 -2.55 -9.52
CA GLU A 111 -25.80 -3.21 -8.45
C GLU A 111 -25.14 -2.20 -7.50
N LEU A 112 -24.65 -1.06 -8.02
CA LEU A 112 -24.13 0.03 -7.18
C LEU A 112 -25.21 0.66 -6.30
N ARG A 113 -26.45 0.83 -6.80
CA ARG A 113 -27.59 1.29 -5.98
C ARG A 113 -27.93 0.29 -4.88
N ASP A 114 -27.94 -1.00 -5.22
CA ASP A 114 -28.27 -2.07 -4.27
C ASP A 114 -27.17 -2.17 -3.18
N LEU A 115 -25.88 -2.11 -3.57
CA LEU A 115 -24.76 -2.04 -2.63
C LEU A 115 -24.84 -0.81 -1.72
N LEU A 116 -25.14 0.36 -2.28
CA LEU A 116 -25.28 1.59 -1.50
C LEU A 116 -26.41 1.46 -0.49
N THR A 117 -27.56 0.92 -0.90
CA THR A 117 -28.72 0.64 -0.03
C THR A 117 -28.32 -0.31 1.09
N PHE A 118 -27.59 -1.39 0.76
CA PHE A 118 -27.09 -2.34 1.74
C PHE A 118 -26.16 -1.65 2.75
N TYR A 119 -25.14 -0.93 2.29
CA TYR A 119 -24.19 -0.28 3.21
C TYR A 119 -24.81 0.84 4.05
N GLN A 120 -25.91 1.45 3.60
CA GLN A 120 -26.69 2.42 4.38
C GLN A 120 -27.61 1.75 5.42
N SER A 121 -27.89 0.45 5.29
CA SER A 121 -28.71 -0.28 6.26
C SER A 121 -27.98 -0.52 7.59
N PRO A 122 -28.73 -0.76 8.70
CA PRO A 122 -28.12 -1.11 9.98
C PRO A 122 -27.20 -2.34 9.92
N LEU A 123 -27.56 -3.33 9.11
CA LEU A 123 -26.73 -4.53 8.91
C LEU A 123 -25.48 -4.20 8.12
N GLY A 124 -25.58 -3.42 7.06
CA GLY A 124 -24.43 -3.01 6.25
C GLY A 124 -23.44 -2.17 7.06
N GLN A 125 -23.93 -1.24 7.88
CA GLN A 125 -23.07 -0.48 8.79
C GLN A 125 -22.35 -1.38 9.81
N LYS A 126 -23.06 -2.36 10.37
CA LYS A 126 -22.47 -3.34 11.27
C LYS A 126 -21.41 -4.19 10.55
N ALA A 127 -21.70 -4.64 9.33
CA ALA A 127 -20.75 -5.42 8.52
C ALA A 127 -19.45 -4.65 8.27
N LEU A 128 -19.53 -3.37 7.90
CA LEU A 128 -18.35 -2.52 7.69
C LEU A 128 -17.43 -2.44 8.91
N VAL A 129 -18.00 -2.48 10.11
CA VAL A 129 -17.24 -2.38 11.38
C VAL A 129 -16.75 -3.74 11.86
N GLU A 130 -17.55 -4.79 11.72
CA GLU A 130 -17.26 -6.09 12.33
C GLU A 130 -16.47 -7.04 11.43
N GLU A 131 -16.68 -7.01 10.09
CA GLU A 131 -15.96 -7.89 9.17
C GLU A 131 -14.43 -7.74 9.24
N PRO A 132 -13.84 -6.52 9.29
CA PRO A 132 -12.40 -6.37 9.48
C PRO A 132 -11.91 -7.02 10.78
N LYS A 133 -12.66 -6.88 11.88
CA LYS A 133 -12.29 -7.50 13.17
C LYS A 133 -12.32 -9.03 13.11
N VAL A 134 -13.32 -9.59 12.41
CA VAL A 134 -13.39 -11.04 12.19
C VAL A 134 -12.18 -11.52 11.41
N LEU A 135 -11.78 -10.78 10.37
CA LEU A 135 -10.58 -11.12 9.60
C LEU A 135 -9.32 -11.04 10.45
N ASP A 136 -9.14 -9.97 11.23
CA ASP A 136 -7.98 -9.78 12.11
C ASP A 136 -7.89 -10.91 13.15
N GLN A 137 -8.99 -11.26 13.79
CA GLN A 137 -9.04 -12.36 14.75
C GLN A 137 -8.73 -13.70 14.09
N SER A 138 -9.21 -13.92 12.87
CA SER A 138 -8.91 -15.13 12.09
C SER A 138 -7.42 -15.20 11.74
N MET A 139 -6.78 -14.09 11.41
CA MET A 139 -5.34 -14.06 11.14
C MET A 139 -4.50 -14.34 12.38
N VAL A 140 -4.90 -13.82 13.56
CA VAL A 140 -4.24 -14.12 14.83
C VAL A 140 -4.34 -15.63 15.14
N TYR A 141 -5.53 -16.22 14.97
CA TYR A 141 -5.72 -17.67 15.14
C TYR A 141 -4.86 -18.47 14.15
N ALA A 142 -4.86 -18.09 12.88
CA ALA A 142 -4.06 -18.75 11.84
C ALA A 142 -2.55 -18.72 12.17
N GLY A 143 -2.04 -17.64 12.74
CA GLY A 143 -0.67 -17.53 13.21
C GLY A 143 -0.33 -18.57 14.28
N SER A 144 -1.14 -18.67 15.33
CA SER A 144 -0.96 -19.65 16.40
C SER A 144 -1.11 -21.08 15.90
N TRP A 145 -2.06 -21.32 14.99
CA TRP A 145 -2.24 -22.62 14.36
C TRP A 145 -1.02 -23.03 13.53
N ALA A 146 -0.44 -22.09 12.75
CA ALA A 146 0.74 -22.36 11.94
C ALA A 146 1.98 -22.70 12.80
N GLU A 147 2.14 -22.04 13.96
CA GLU A 147 3.20 -22.35 14.92
C GLU A 147 3.07 -23.79 15.45
N ASN A 148 1.87 -24.18 15.87
CA ASN A 148 1.60 -25.55 16.34
C ASN A 148 1.84 -26.57 15.22
N LEU A 149 1.32 -26.32 14.02
CA LEU A 149 1.52 -27.19 12.85
C LEU A 149 3.01 -27.33 12.51
N SER A 150 3.79 -26.27 12.63
CA SER A 150 5.24 -26.29 12.40
C SER A 150 5.93 -27.30 13.33
N GLN A 151 5.55 -27.37 14.61
CA GLN A 151 6.09 -28.33 15.57
C GLN A 151 5.72 -29.77 15.19
N GLU A 152 4.48 -30.00 14.78
CA GLU A 152 4.03 -31.34 14.32
C GLU A 152 4.80 -31.75 13.05
N ILE A 153 4.97 -30.85 12.09
CA ILE A 153 5.73 -31.11 10.86
C ILE A 153 7.20 -31.44 11.17
N ILE A 154 7.84 -30.69 12.09
CA ILE A 154 9.23 -30.96 12.50
C ILE A 154 9.35 -32.40 13.06
N GLN A 155 8.42 -32.81 13.90
CA GLN A 155 8.43 -34.18 14.44
C GLN A 155 8.20 -35.21 13.35
N ALA A 156 7.24 -34.98 12.45
CA ALA A 156 6.98 -35.88 11.33
C ALA A 156 8.20 -36.00 10.40
N MET A 157 8.87 -34.92 10.11
CA MET A 157 10.10 -34.89 9.30
C MET A 157 11.24 -35.66 9.97
N ARG A 158 11.44 -35.51 11.29
CA ARG A 158 12.45 -36.28 12.03
C ARG A 158 12.21 -37.78 11.92
N VAL A 159 10.96 -38.21 12.11
CA VAL A 159 10.58 -39.64 11.98
C VAL A 159 10.87 -40.13 10.56
N GLU A 160 10.54 -39.36 9.53
CA GLU A 160 10.75 -39.76 8.15
C GLU A 160 12.24 -39.82 7.77
N LEU A 161 13.03 -38.84 8.23
CA LEU A 161 14.48 -38.82 8.03
C LEU A 161 15.18 -39.99 8.74
N LYS A 162 14.74 -40.34 9.93
CA LYS A 162 15.26 -41.51 10.65
C LYS A 162 15.02 -42.82 9.89
N LYS A 163 13.84 -43.00 9.26
CA LYS A 163 13.57 -44.15 8.38
C LYS A 163 14.53 -44.21 7.18
N ARG A 164 15.05 -43.07 6.73
CA ARG A 164 16.01 -42.97 5.63
C ARG A 164 17.48 -43.03 6.09
N GLY A 165 17.74 -43.31 7.37
CA GLY A 165 19.09 -43.46 7.95
C GLY A 165 19.75 -42.14 8.39
N HIS A 166 18.98 -41.04 8.47
CA HIS A 166 19.46 -39.76 8.97
C HIS A 166 18.93 -39.51 10.39
N ASP A 167 19.77 -39.50 11.38
CA ASP A 167 19.43 -39.23 12.80
C ASP A 167 19.70 -37.74 13.09
N MET A 168 18.65 -36.89 13.01
CA MET A 168 18.72 -35.44 13.23
C MET A 168 17.81 -34.97 14.35
#